data_1d89602e2259042c4ef9da998c065fe2
#
_entry.id   1d89602e2259042c4ef9da998c065fe2
#
_cell.length_a   1.000
_cell.length_b   1.000
_cell.length_c   1.000
_cell.angle_alpha   90.00
_cell.angle_beta   90.00
_cell.angle_gamma   90.00
#
_symmetry.space_group_name_H-M   'P 1'
#
loop_
_entity.id
_entity.type
_entity.pdbx_description
1 polymer ?
#
loop_
_entity_poly.entity_id
_entity_poly.type
_entity_poly.pdbx_seq_one_letter_code
_entity_poly.pdbx_strand_id
1 'polypeptide(L)'
;MKKEKHSAMRYFRWTAILLCLIGITACRQDTPRFRIGVAQCSDDSWRHKMNDEILREAMFYDGVSVEIRSAGDDNRRQAEDIHYFMDKGVDLLIISANEAAPMTPIVEEAYRK
;
A
#
# COMPACT_ATOMS: atom_id res chain seq x y z
N MET A 1 10.06 -44.98 39.14
CA MET A 1 9.70 -43.54 39.25
C MET A 1 10.57 -42.56 38.44
N LYS A 2 11.80 -42.91 38.04
CA LYS A 2 12.67 -41.98 37.28
C LYS A 2 12.39 -41.91 35.74
N LYS A 3 11.82 -42.98 35.18
CA LYS A 3 11.51 -43.07 33.71
C LYS A 3 10.29 -42.27 33.24
N GLU A 4 9.28 -42.07 34.08
CA GLU A 4 8.05 -41.31 33.69
C GLU A 4 8.28 -39.83 33.54
N LYS A 5 9.14 -39.20 34.36
CA LYS A 5 9.43 -37.76 34.26
C LYS A 5 10.11 -37.37 32.95
N HIS A 6 10.93 -38.24 32.38
CA HIS A 6 11.61 -37.98 31.10
C HIS A 6 10.67 -38.08 29.90
N SER A 7 9.68 -38.95 29.99
CA SER A 7 8.66 -39.08 28.95
C SER A 7 7.76 -37.83 28.89
N ALA A 8 7.23 -37.38 30.01
CA ALA A 8 6.36 -36.19 30.09
C ALA A 8 7.08 -34.92 29.60
N MET A 9 8.36 -34.77 29.93
CA MET A 9 9.15 -33.59 29.49
C MET A 9 9.45 -33.63 27.98
N ARG A 10 9.59 -34.81 27.40
CA ARG A 10 9.73 -34.96 25.93
C ARG A 10 8.45 -34.60 25.21
N TYR A 11 7.27 -35.02 25.65
CA TYR A 11 5.98 -34.65 25.07
C TYR A 11 5.71 -33.15 25.21
N PHE A 12 6.01 -32.55 26.35
CA PHE A 12 5.87 -31.09 26.55
C PHE A 12 6.75 -30.28 25.59
N ARG A 13 7.98 -30.73 25.35
CA ARG A 13 8.87 -30.08 24.37
C ARG A 13 8.33 -30.18 22.92
N TRP A 14 7.81 -31.32 22.54
CA TRP A 14 7.24 -31.54 21.22
C TRP A 14 5.92 -30.75 21.01
N THR A 15 5.05 -30.65 22.03
CA THR A 15 3.85 -29.88 21.99
C THR A 15 4.14 -28.37 21.90
N ALA A 16 5.17 -27.88 22.61
CA ALA A 16 5.59 -26.48 22.51
C ALA A 16 6.13 -26.14 21.11
N ILE A 17 6.92 -27.02 20.49
CA ILE A 17 7.43 -26.85 19.11
C ILE A 17 6.28 -26.89 18.11
N LEU A 18 5.31 -27.77 18.28
CA LEU A 18 4.13 -27.85 17.40
C LEU A 18 3.26 -26.59 17.48
N LEU A 19 3.06 -26.03 18.68
CA LEU A 19 2.35 -24.75 18.89
C LEU A 19 3.08 -23.56 18.26
N CYS A 20 4.42 -23.52 18.32
CA CYS A 20 5.21 -22.48 17.67
C CYS A 20 5.11 -22.54 16.13
N LEU A 21 5.05 -23.74 15.55
CA LEU A 21 4.92 -23.92 14.10
C LEU A 21 3.54 -23.48 13.55
N ILE A 22 2.48 -23.57 14.35
CA ILE A 22 1.12 -23.12 13.97
C ILE A 22 1.03 -21.57 13.99
N GLY A 23 1.81 -20.90 14.87
CA GLY A 23 1.80 -19.44 14.97
C GLY A 23 2.43 -18.68 13.79
N ILE A 24 3.23 -19.34 12.95
CA ILE A 24 3.95 -18.67 11.84
C ILE A 24 3.07 -18.51 10.58
N THR A 25 1.94 -19.19 10.49
CA THR A 25 1.06 -19.14 9.31
C THR A 25 0.01 -18.02 9.35
N ALA A 26 -0.07 -17.23 10.42
CA ALA A 26 -1.17 -16.28 10.66
C ALA A 26 -0.97 -14.87 10.09
N CYS A 27 0.19 -14.53 9.51
CA CYS A 27 0.42 -13.24 8.85
C CYS A 27 0.66 -13.40 7.36
N ARG A 28 -0.37 -13.83 6.63
CA ARG A 28 -0.41 -13.61 5.20
C ARG A 28 -0.94 -12.19 4.99
N GLN A 29 -0.07 -11.22 4.83
CA GLN A 29 -0.45 -9.95 4.23
C GLN A 29 -0.84 -10.27 2.79
N ASP A 30 -2.12 -10.24 2.49
CA ASP A 30 -2.58 -10.31 1.11
C ASP A 30 -2.00 -9.11 0.38
N THR A 31 -1.06 -9.36 -0.52
CA THR A 31 -0.55 -8.32 -1.42
C THR A 31 -1.71 -7.82 -2.26
N PRO A 32 -1.94 -6.50 -2.31
CA PRO A 32 -3.04 -5.96 -3.09
C PRO A 32 -2.89 -6.38 -4.56
N ARG A 33 -3.98 -6.85 -5.17
CA ARG A 33 -4.02 -7.27 -6.57
C ARG A 33 -4.08 -6.07 -7.52
N PHE A 34 -4.58 -4.93 -7.03
CA PHE A 34 -4.71 -3.70 -7.81
C PHE A 34 -4.26 -2.51 -6.96
N ARG A 35 -3.31 -1.75 -7.48
CA ARG A 35 -2.69 -0.62 -6.78
C ARG A 35 -3.03 0.68 -7.50
N ILE A 36 -3.58 1.63 -6.77
CA ILE A 36 -3.94 2.96 -7.28
C ILE A 36 -3.01 3.99 -6.66
N GLY A 37 -2.33 4.77 -7.49
CA GLY A 37 -1.60 5.97 -7.08
C GLY A 37 -2.43 7.21 -7.33
N VAL A 38 -2.44 8.16 -6.40
CA VAL A 38 -3.11 9.46 -6.55
C VAL A 38 -2.10 10.58 -6.32
N ALA A 39 -1.77 11.33 -7.37
CA ALA A 39 -0.89 12.48 -7.33
C ALA A 39 -1.69 13.78 -7.26
N GLN A 40 -1.92 14.29 -6.03
CA GLN A 40 -2.66 15.53 -5.78
C GLN A 40 -1.77 16.76 -5.96
N CYS A 41 -2.34 17.84 -6.54
CA CYS A 41 -1.64 19.09 -6.67
C CYS A 41 -1.45 19.84 -5.35
N SER A 42 -2.49 19.89 -4.51
CA SER A 42 -2.54 20.71 -3.31
C SER A 42 -3.00 19.92 -2.09
N ASP A 43 -2.92 20.56 -0.93
CA ASP A 43 -3.27 20.01 0.38
C ASP A 43 -4.36 20.85 1.06
N ASP A 44 -5.32 21.33 0.25
CA ASP A 44 -6.46 22.08 0.75
C ASP A 44 -7.62 21.20 1.25
N SER A 45 -8.58 21.81 1.92
CA SER A 45 -9.71 21.10 2.53
C SER A 45 -10.59 20.37 1.50
N TRP A 46 -10.66 20.86 0.27
CA TRP A 46 -11.39 20.20 -0.80
C TRP A 46 -10.67 18.92 -1.25
N ARG A 47 -9.34 18.98 -1.36
CA ARG A 47 -8.50 17.80 -1.68
C ARG A 47 -8.53 16.75 -0.58
N HIS A 48 -8.49 17.18 0.68
CA HIS A 48 -8.69 16.26 1.80
C HIS A 48 -10.02 15.53 1.70
N LYS A 49 -11.12 16.25 1.44
CA LYS A 49 -12.43 15.62 1.27
C LYS A 49 -12.44 14.61 0.12
N MET A 50 -11.86 14.95 -1.02
CA MET A 50 -11.76 14.04 -2.17
C MET A 50 -10.93 12.79 -1.83
N ASN A 51 -9.80 12.96 -1.12
CA ASN A 51 -8.95 11.87 -0.69
C ASN A 51 -9.69 10.91 0.26
N ASP A 52 -10.45 11.45 1.21
CA ASP A 52 -11.28 10.66 2.13
C ASP A 52 -12.34 9.83 1.39
N GLU A 53 -12.97 10.40 0.35
CA GLU A 53 -13.95 9.68 -0.47
C GLU A 53 -13.30 8.56 -1.29
N ILE A 54 -12.12 8.82 -1.88
CA ILE A 54 -11.36 7.80 -2.62
C ILE A 54 -10.99 6.63 -1.69
N LEU A 55 -10.45 6.94 -0.51
CA LEU A 55 -10.06 5.92 0.46
C LEU A 55 -11.26 5.15 0.99
N ARG A 56 -12.39 5.82 1.24
CA ARG A 56 -13.63 5.20 1.67
C ARG A 56 -14.17 4.25 0.61
N GLU A 57 -14.21 4.68 -0.64
CA GLU A 57 -14.68 3.84 -1.75
C GLU A 57 -13.80 2.61 -1.92
N ALA A 58 -12.48 2.76 -1.84
CA ALA A 58 -11.54 1.64 -1.97
C ALA A 58 -11.76 0.53 -0.93
N MET A 59 -12.30 0.85 0.26
CA MET A 59 -12.59 -0.15 1.30
C MET A 59 -13.68 -1.16 0.91
N PHE A 60 -14.49 -0.88 -0.11
CA PHE A 60 -15.52 -1.81 -0.59
C PHE A 60 -14.99 -2.83 -1.60
N TYR A 61 -13.71 -2.75 -1.99
CA TYR A 61 -13.11 -3.62 -3.00
C TYR A 61 -11.93 -4.41 -2.42
N ASP A 62 -12.11 -5.71 -2.25
CA ASP A 62 -11.05 -6.60 -1.77
C ASP A 62 -9.87 -6.63 -2.75
N GLY A 63 -8.67 -6.47 -2.21
CA GLY A 63 -7.44 -6.50 -2.99
C GLY A 63 -7.10 -5.20 -3.73
N VAL A 64 -7.83 -4.11 -3.49
CA VAL A 64 -7.47 -2.76 -3.94
C VAL A 64 -6.68 -2.05 -2.85
N SER A 65 -5.60 -1.37 -3.24
CA SER A 65 -4.88 -0.44 -2.36
C SER A 65 -4.75 0.92 -3.01
N VAL A 66 -4.87 1.97 -2.23
CA VAL A 66 -4.72 3.36 -2.67
C VAL A 66 -3.59 4.01 -1.88
N GLU A 67 -2.69 4.66 -2.60
CA GLU A 67 -1.68 5.54 -2.01
C GLU A 67 -1.84 6.94 -2.58
N ILE A 68 -1.89 7.94 -1.70
CA ILE A 68 -2.09 9.34 -2.07
C ILE A 68 -0.85 10.14 -1.67
N ARG A 69 -0.35 10.97 -2.60
CA ARG A 69 0.72 11.92 -2.36
C ARG A 69 0.25 13.31 -2.74
N SER A 70 0.63 14.32 -1.96
CA SER A 70 0.25 15.72 -2.18
C SER A 70 1.49 16.59 -2.41
N ALA A 71 1.48 17.33 -3.50
CA ALA A 71 2.59 18.18 -3.91
C ALA A 71 2.63 19.54 -3.19
N GLY A 72 1.52 19.97 -2.56
CA GLY A 72 1.45 21.25 -1.88
C GLY A 72 1.69 22.43 -2.82
N ASP A 73 1.05 22.44 -3.99
CA ASP A 73 1.12 23.45 -5.03
C ASP A 73 2.50 23.61 -5.71
N ASP A 74 3.36 22.58 -5.62
CA ASP A 74 4.69 22.56 -6.23
C ASP A 74 4.73 21.59 -7.42
N ASN A 75 4.91 22.14 -8.65
CA ASN A 75 4.96 21.36 -9.87
C ASN A 75 6.11 20.35 -9.91
N ARG A 76 7.29 20.70 -9.38
CA ARG A 76 8.45 19.80 -9.35
C ARG A 76 8.17 18.62 -8.42
N ARG A 77 7.63 18.90 -7.23
CA ARG A 77 7.25 17.85 -6.27
C ARG A 77 6.15 16.95 -6.84
N GLN A 78 5.17 17.51 -7.58
CA GLN A 78 4.15 16.69 -8.23
C GLN A 78 4.74 15.79 -9.31
N ALA A 79 5.70 16.27 -10.10
CA ALA A 79 6.41 15.45 -11.08
C ALA A 79 7.19 14.31 -10.40
N GLU A 80 7.86 14.58 -9.28
CA GLU A 80 8.55 13.57 -8.46
C GLU A 80 7.57 12.51 -7.93
N ASP A 81 6.38 12.91 -7.48
CA ASP A 81 5.33 12.01 -7.02
C ASP A 81 4.77 11.12 -8.15
N ILE A 82 4.62 11.68 -9.35
CA ILE A 82 4.20 10.92 -10.54
C ILE A 82 5.28 9.89 -10.92
N HIS A 83 6.56 10.28 -10.95
CA HIS A 83 7.68 9.36 -11.19
C HIS A 83 7.71 8.23 -10.15
N TYR A 84 7.53 8.56 -8.87
CA TYR A 84 7.47 7.57 -7.80
C TYR A 84 6.40 6.51 -8.08
N PHE A 85 5.19 6.90 -8.49
CA PHE A 85 4.12 5.95 -8.80
C PHE A 85 4.41 5.13 -10.05
N MET A 86 5.02 5.73 -11.08
CA MET A 86 5.46 5.00 -12.28
C MET A 86 6.50 3.92 -11.93
N ASP A 87 7.50 4.27 -11.11
CA ASP A 87 8.58 3.35 -10.70
C ASP A 87 8.05 2.25 -9.77
N LYS A 88 7.08 2.57 -8.93
CA LYS A 88 6.37 1.60 -8.07
C LYS A 88 5.52 0.63 -8.89
N GLY A 89 5.18 0.98 -10.11
CA GLY A 89 4.37 0.18 -11.02
C GLY A 89 2.94 0.04 -10.52
N VAL A 90 2.27 1.17 -10.23
CA VAL A 90 0.83 1.18 -9.92
C VAL A 90 0.02 0.77 -11.14
N ASP A 91 -1.14 0.14 -10.92
CA ASP A 91 -2.01 -0.32 -12.00
C ASP A 91 -2.90 0.80 -12.55
N LEU A 92 -3.16 1.83 -11.74
CA LEU A 92 -3.87 3.05 -12.10
C LEU A 92 -3.20 4.25 -11.43
N LEU A 93 -2.98 5.31 -12.21
CA LEU A 93 -2.50 6.59 -11.70
C LEU A 93 -3.54 7.68 -11.94
N ILE A 94 -4.02 8.29 -10.86
CA ILE A 94 -4.92 9.45 -10.88
C ILE A 94 -4.07 10.69 -10.65
N ILE A 95 -4.10 11.62 -11.60
CA ILE A 95 -3.33 12.86 -11.53
C ILE A 95 -4.27 14.06 -11.50
N SER A 96 -4.20 14.83 -10.42
CA SER A 96 -4.85 16.14 -10.33
C SER A 96 -3.77 17.21 -10.54
N ALA A 97 -3.53 17.57 -11.81
CA ALA A 97 -2.42 18.46 -12.18
C ALA A 97 -2.54 19.85 -11.52
N ASN A 98 -1.43 20.33 -10.94
CA ASN A 98 -1.37 21.67 -10.36
C ASN A 98 -1.48 22.75 -11.46
N GLU A 99 -0.64 22.65 -12.47
CA GLU A 99 -0.68 23.55 -13.65
C GLU A 99 -0.57 22.72 -14.93
N ALA A 100 -1.38 23.07 -15.93
CA ALA A 100 -1.46 22.30 -17.17
C ALA A 100 -0.12 22.27 -17.93
N ALA A 101 0.47 23.44 -18.21
CA ALA A 101 1.65 23.52 -19.07
C ALA A 101 2.89 22.77 -18.49
N PRO A 102 3.31 23.00 -17.24
CA PRO A 102 4.47 22.29 -16.68
C PRO A 102 4.22 20.79 -16.42
N MET A 103 2.95 20.39 -16.21
CA MET A 103 2.63 18.98 -15.92
C MET A 103 2.38 18.12 -17.17
N THR A 104 2.08 18.72 -18.32
CA THR A 104 1.79 17.99 -19.56
C THR A 104 2.87 16.96 -19.93
N PRO A 105 4.19 17.28 -19.93
CA PRO A 105 5.22 16.32 -20.34
C PRO A 105 5.23 15.06 -19.47
N ILE A 106 5.13 15.21 -18.14
CA ILE A 106 5.17 14.06 -17.22
C ILE A 106 3.88 13.23 -17.28
N VAL A 107 2.72 13.87 -17.51
CA VAL A 107 1.44 13.16 -17.72
C VAL A 107 1.47 12.34 -19.00
N GLU A 108 2.02 12.88 -20.09
CA GLU A 108 2.21 12.16 -21.35
C GLU A 108 3.21 10.99 -21.19
N GLU A 109 4.25 11.16 -20.40
CA GLU A 109 5.19 10.07 -20.09
C GLU A 109 4.47 8.95 -19.33
N ALA A 110 3.69 9.28 -18.29
CA ALA A 110 2.93 8.32 -17.52
C ALA A 110 1.90 7.56 -18.37
N TYR A 111 1.26 8.24 -19.32
CA TYR A 111 0.29 7.62 -20.22
C TYR A 111 0.91 6.59 -21.18
N ARG A 112 2.19 6.74 -21.50
CA ARG A 112 2.92 5.83 -22.42
C ARG A 112 3.51 4.59 -21.73
N LYS A 113 3.55 4.55 -20.41
CA LYS A 113 4.04 3.42 -19.62
C LYS A 113 2.96 2.43 -19.26
#